data_c4e79a7241f52a78a25a7187c1325d39
#
_entry.id   c4e79a7241f52a78a25a7187c1325d39
#
_cell.length_a   1.000
_cell.length_b   1.000
_cell.length_c   1.000
_cell.angle_alpha   90.00
_cell.angle_beta   90.00
_cell.angle_gamma   90.00
#
_symmetry.space_group_name_H-M   'P 1'
#
loop_
_entity.id
_entity.type
_entity.pdbx_description
1 polymer ?
#
loop_
_entity_poly.entity_id
_entity_poly.type
_entity_poly.pdbx_seq_one_letter_code
_entity_poly.pdbx_strand_id
1 'polypeptide(L)'
;MSTGLRVLVTGAAGGLGRAVAEAVHAAGGDLVLTTRTPESQGVAAAGLEQGPRVVTAVADVTNDAELAAAVKLATDRLGGIDVLVNNAGVPGPTGPVWESDPALWQRVMDVNLGGTLAACRAVIPGMIERGRGRVVTISSHAGHTRWPYVSAYSVSKAAVNKLTENLAIELLPHDIAAFAYHPGLLDVGIGAAPTEETENPWQRRVDSWLAAQRRAGRYAALPDALGNLLRLIGGEADALTGRYLTYEDDLAALVAATDPA
;
A
#
# COMPACT_ATOMS: atom_id res chain seq x y z
N MET A 1 16.15 8.24 -4.25
CA MET A 1 16.10 6.77 -3.98
C MET A 1 17.42 6.16 -4.40
N SER A 2 18.04 5.28 -3.61
CA SER A 2 19.26 4.58 -4.04
C SER A 2 18.93 3.56 -5.13
N THR A 3 19.78 3.50 -6.16
CA THR A 3 19.65 2.52 -7.25
C THR A 3 19.83 1.10 -6.73
N GLY A 4 19.05 0.15 -7.25
CA GLY A 4 19.19 -1.27 -6.92
C GLY A 4 18.39 -1.73 -5.69
N LEU A 5 17.51 -0.90 -5.09
CA LEU A 5 16.56 -1.37 -4.09
C LEU A 5 15.61 -2.40 -4.69
N ARG A 6 15.35 -3.48 -3.96
CA ARG A 6 14.43 -4.56 -4.34
C ARG A 6 13.08 -4.34 -3.65
N VAL A 7 12.09 -3.90 -4.42
CA VAL A 7 10.80 -3.46 -3.88
C VAL A 7 9.70 -4.45 -4.25
N LEU A 8 9.06 -5.05 -3.27
CA LEU A 8 7.85 -5.84 -3.48
C LEU A 8 6.62 -4.95 -3.35
N VAL A 9 5.76 -4.94 -4.36
CA VAL A 9 4.48 -4.21 -4.38
C VAL A 9 3.34 -5.21 -4.49
N THR A 10 2.44 -5.23 -3.50
CA THR A 10 1.23 -6.06 -3.57
C THR A 10 0.12 -5.33 -4.32
N GLY A 11 -0.66 -6.08 -5.12
CA GLY A 11 -1.76 -5.49 -5.91
C GLY A 11 -1.26 -4.54 -7.01
N ALA A 12 -0.19 -4.91 -7.70
CA ALA A 12 0.52 -4.06 -8.66
C ALA A 12 -0.15 -3.91 -10.03
N ALA A 13 -1.29 -4.57 -10.29
CA ALA A 13 -1.91 -4.58 -11.63
C ALA A 13 -2.60 -3.27 -12.04
N GLY A 14 -2.82 -2.34 -11.11
CA GLY A 14 -3.52 -1.10 -11.42
C GLY A 14 -3.47 -0.07 -10.31
N GLY A 15 -4.11 1.07 -10.54
CA GLY A 15 -4.22 2.14 -9.59
C GLY A 15 -2.87 2.62 -9.06
N LEU A 16 -2.79 2.87 -7.75
CA LEU A 16 -1.57 3.32 -7.10
C LEU A 16 -0.45 2.27 -7.18
N GLY A 17 -0.76 0.96 -7.05
CA GLY A 17 0.27 -0.09 -7.08
C GLY A 17 1.04 -0.12 -8.39
N ARG A 18 0.36 0.08 -9.52
CA ARG A 18 0.98 0.22 -10.85
C ARG A 18 1.84 1.47 -10.93
N ALA A 19 1.34 2.61 -10.47
CA ALA A 19 2.08 3.86 -10.48
C ALA A 19 3.35 3.80 -9.61
N VAL A 20 3.28 3.12 -8.45
CA VAL A 20 4.45 2.85 -7.60
C VAL A 20 5.48 1.99 -8.34
N ALA A 21 5.04 0.93 -9.02
CA ALA A 21 5.94 0.07 -9.80
C ALA A 21 6.67 0.85 -10.88
N GLU A 22 5.96 1.67 -11.65
CA GLU A 22 6.55 2.54 -12.69
C GLU A 22 7.55 3.53 -12.10
N ALA A 23 7.20 4.18 -11.01
CA ALA A 23 8.06 5.18 -10.36
C ALA A 23 9.32 4.55 -9.76
N VAL A 24 9.22 3.39 -9.11
CA VAL A 24 10.37 2.64 -8.58
C VAL A 24 11.27 2.16 -9.71
N HIS A 25 10.70 1.63 -10.80
CA HIS A 25 11.44 1.19 -11.97
C HIS A 25 12.21 2.35 -12.62
N ALA A 26 11.54 3.48 -12.83
CA ALA A 26 12.17 4.69 -13.37
C ALA A 26 13.31 5.23 -12.49
N ALA A 27 13.23 5.02 -11.18
CA ALA A 27 14.28 5.38 -10.22
C ALA A 27 15.41 4.33 -10.13
N GLY A 28 15.40 3.27 -10.95
CA GLY A 28 16.44 2.24 -10.99
C GLY A 28 16.29 1.13 -9.93
N GLY A 29 15.11 0.96 -9.36
CA GLY A 29 14.81 -0.12 -8.40
C GLY A 29 14.37 -1.41 -9.08
N ASP A 30 14.80 -2.55 -8.57
CA ASP A 30 14.30 -3.87 -8.96
C ASP A 30 12.91 -4.12 -8.35
N LEU A 31 12.04 -4.81 -9.07
CA LEU A 31 10.64 -4.98 -8.69
C LEU A 31 10.25 -6.45 -8.49
N VAL A 32 9.42 -6.67 -7.48
CA VAL A 32 8.60 -7.87 -7.33
C VAL A 32 7.15 -7.42 -7.32
N LEU A 33 6.39 -7.79 -8.34
CA LEU A 33 5.02 -7.37 -8.52
C LEU A 33 4.08 -8.55 -8.28
N THR A 34 3.26 -8.48 -7.22
CA THR A 34 2.25 -9.50 -7.01
C THR A 34 0.89 -9.04 -7.49
N THR A 35 0.18 -9.95 -8.12
CA THR A 35 -1.17 -9.74 -8.65
C THR A 35 -2.05 -10.94 -8.29
N ARG A 36 -3.36 -10.71 -8.20
CA ARG A 36 -4.29 -11.77 -7.78
C ARG A 36 -4.53 -12.85 -8.84
N THR A 37 -4.42 -12.51 -10.12
CA THR A 37 -4.72 -13.44 -11.21
C THR A 37 -3.61 -13.44 -12.26
N PRO A 38 -3.45 -14.54 -13.03
CA PRO A 38 -2.46 -14.62 -14.11
C PRO A 38 -2.62 -13.52 -15.17
N GLU A 39 -3.86 -13.16 -15.53
CA GLU A 39 -4.13 -12.12 -16.53
C GLU A 39 -3.57 -10.77 -16.07
N SER A 40 -3.63 -10.51 -14.79
CA SER A 40 -3.13 -9.27 -14.20
C SER A 40 -1.61 -9.17 -14.19
N GLN A 41 -0.85 -10.27 -14.30
CA GLN A 41 0.61 -10.24 -14.33
C GLN A 41 1.15 -9.49 -15.53
N GLY A 42 0.62 -9.76 -16.72
CA GLY A 42 1.00 -9.07 -17.96
C GLY A 42 0.73 -7.56 -17.86
N VAL A 43 -0.41 -7.19 -17.25
CA VAL A 43 -0.74 -5.77 -17.00
C VAL A 43 0.28 -5.14 -16.04
N ALA A 44 0.66 -5.83 -14.97
CA ALA A 44 1.60 -5.30 -13.98
C ALA A 44 3.01 -5.10 -14.54
N ALA A 45 3.47 -5.90 -15.49
CA ALA A 45 4.80 -5.82 -16.08
C ALA A 45 4.87 -4.97 -17.36
N ALA A 46 3.73 -4.65 -17.99
CA ALA A 46 3.72 -3.96 -19.28
C ALA A 46 4.51 -2.62 -19.24
N GLY A 47 5.42 -2.42 -20.19
CA GLY A 47 6.26 -1.22 -20.27
C GLY A 47 7.44 -1.18 -19.28
N LEU A 48 7.68 -2.26 -18.52
CA LEU A 48 8.78 -2.37 -17.56
C LEU A 48 9.85 -3.39 -18.00
N GLU A 49 9.91 -3.70 -19.28
CA GLU A 49 10.81 -4.75 -19.83
C GLU A 49 12.25 -4.28 -20.00
N GLN A 50 12.51 -2.98 -19.99
CA GLN A 50 13.82 -2.37 -20.16
C GLN A 50 14.35 -1.82 -18.83
N GLY A 51 15.61 -2.11 -18.51
CA GLY A 51 16.28 -1.54 -17.33
C GLY A 51 16.29 -2.49 -16.11
N PRO A 52 15.84 -2.04 -14.92
CA PRO A 52 15.85 -2.83 -13.70
C PRO A 52 15.08 -4.14 -13.81
N ARG A 53 15.48 -5.15 -13.02
CA ARG A 53 14.86 -6.48 -13.05
C ARG A 53 13.42 -6.42 -12.53
N VAL A 54 12.51 -7.03 -13.25
CA VAL A 54 11.10 -7.16 -12.84
C VAL A 54 10.74 -8.63 -12.72
N VAL A 55 10.30 -9.01 -11.54
CA VAL A 55 9.78 -10.34 -11.21
C VAL A 55 8.28 -10.20 -10.94
N THR A 56 7.45 -10.99 -11.62
CA THR A 56 6.01 -11.03 -11.37
C THR A 56 5.60 -12.35 -10.75
N ALA A 57 4.64 -12.33 -9.84
CA ALA A 57 4.07 -13.52 -9.24
C ALA A 57 2.55 -13.39 -9.09
N VAL A 58 1.81 -14.47 -9.34
CA VAL A 58 0.42 -14.56 -8.90
C VAL A 58 0.42 -14.87 -7.42
N ALA A 59 -0.17 -13.98 -6.62
CA ALA A 59 -0.33 -14.17 -5.19
C ALA A 59 -1.56 -13.38 -4.70
N ASP A 60 -2.61 -14.09 -4.31
CA ASP A 60 -3.69 -13.50 -3.51
C ASP A 60 -3.13 -13.25 -2.10
N VAL A 61 -3.21 -12.02 -1.61
CA VAL A 61 -2.69 -11.65 -0.29
C VAL A 61 -3.38 -12.40 0.87
N THR A 62 -4.51 -13.03 0.61
CA THR A 62 -5.22 -13.89 1.58
C THR A 62 -4.72 -15.34 1.56
N ASN A 63 -3.71 -15.66 0.73
CA ASN A 63 -3.12 -16.99 0.60
C ASN A 63 -1.64 -16.99 1.01
N ASP A 64 -1.35 -17.43 2.23
CA ASP A 64 0.00 -17.47 2.79
C ASP A 64 0.98 -18.27 1.92
N ALA A 65 0.54 -19.37 1.28
CA ALA A 65 1.41 -20.20 0.45
C ALA A 65 1.82 -19.50 -0.85
N GLU A 66 0.90 -18.76 -1.47
CA GLU A 66 1.19 -17.97 -2.68
C GLU A 66 2.17 -16.82 -2.36
N LEU A 67 1.97 -16.12 -1.23
CA LEU A 67 2.89 -15.08 -0.77
C LEU A 67 4.28 -15.66 -0.48
N ALA A 68 4.37 -16.79 0.20
CA ALA A 68 5.65 -17.45 0.46
C ALA A 68 6.36 -17.86 -0.84
N ALA A 69 5.62 -18.36 -1.83
CA ALA A 69 6.17 -18.69 -3.14
C ALA A 69 6.69 -17.44 -3.89
N ALA A 70 5.94 -16.32 -3.83
CA ALA A 70 6.37 -15.05 -4.42
C ALA A 70 7.65 -14.51 -3.76
N VAL A 71 7.76 -14.57 -2.44
CA VAL A 71 8.96 -14.16 -1.69
C VAL A 71 10.14 -15.06 -2.01
N LYS A 72 9.93 -16.37 -2.11
CA LYS A 72 10.98 -17.32 -2.53
C LYS A 72 11.46 -16.98 -3.94
N LEU A 73 10.56 -16.77 -4.88
CA LEU A 73 10.92 -16.39 -6.26
C LEU A 73 11.72 -15.08 -6.28
N ALA A 74 11.34 -14.07 -5.48
CA ALA A 74 12.07 -12.83 -5.33
C ALA A 74 13.48 -13.06 -4.80
N THR A 75 13.62 -13.92 -3.79
CA THR A 75 14.92 -14.27 -3.20
C THR A 75 15.82 -14.96 -4.21
N ASP A 76 15.29 -15.94 -4.95
CA ASP A 76 16.05 -16.70 -5.97
C ASP A 76 16.50 -15.79 -7.14
N ARG A 77 15.69 -14.81 -7.53
CA ARG A 77 15.95 -13.96 -8.72
C ARG A 77 16.70 -12.68 -8.40
N LEU A 78 16.40 -12.05 -7.25
CA LEU A 78 16.91 -10.73 -6.87
C LEU A 78 17.82 -10.76 -5.64
N GLY A 79 17.88 -11.87 -4.90
CA GLY A 79 18.65 -11.99 -3.66
C GLY A 79 17.93 -11.45 -2.43
N GLY A 80 16.62 -11.22 -2.50
CA GLY A 80 15.76 -10.79 -1.38
C GLY A 80 14.90 -9.57 -1.68
N ILE A 81 14.28 -9.02 -0.63
CA ILE A 81 13.37 -7.86 -0.71
C ILE A 81 13.83 -6.84 0.32
N ASP A 82 14.14 -5.60 -0.10
CA ASP A 82 14.56 -4.50 0.78
C ASP A 82 13.36 -3.66 1.24
N VAL A 83 12.32 -3.56 0.42
CA VAL A 83 11.12 -2.79 0.74
C VAL A 83 9.87 -3.58 0.41
N LEU A 84 8.93 -3.63 1.34
CA LEU A 84 7.57 -4.14 1.14
C LEU A 84 6.59 -2.96 1.06
N VAL A 85 5.88 -2.83 -0.06
CA VAL A 85 4.76 -1.91 -0.21
C VAL A 85 3.46 -2.71 -0.16
N ASN A 86 2.79 -2.70 0.99
CA ASN A 86 1.46 -3.27 1.17
C ASN A 86 0.42 -2.34 0.56
N ASN A 87 0.09 -2.56 -0.71
CA ASN A 87 -0.86 -1.74 -1.46
C ASN A 87 -2.17 -2.48 -1.76
N ALA A 88 -2.18 -3.80 -1.85
CA ALA A 88 -3.39 -4.57 -2.10
C ALA A 88 -4.51 -4.20 -1.12
N GLY A 89 -5.71 -3.97 -1.63
CA GLY A 89 -6.86 -3.60 -0.82
C GLY A 89 -8.15 -3.51 -1.62
N VAL A 90 -9.27 -3.58 -0.91
CA VAL A 90 -10.62 -3.49 -1.46
C VAL A 90 -11.45 -2.48 -0.67
N PRO A 91 -12.40 -1.75 -1.32
CA PRO A 91 -13.21 -0.73 -0.64
C PRO A 91 -14.31 -1.36 0.25
N GLY A 92 -14.84 -2.49 -0.14
CA GLY A 92 -15.90 -3.22 0.59
C GLY A 92 -17.31 -2.70 0.33
N PRO A 93 -18.30 -3.23 1.09
CA PRO A 93 -19.68 -2.82 0.96
C PRO A 93 -19.90 -1.39 1.49
N THR A 94 -20.84 -0.68 0.87
CA THR A 94 -21.30 0.62 1.31
C THR A 94 -22.70 0.53 1.91
N GLY A 95 -22.89 1.15 3.07
CA GLY A 95 -24.14 1.20 3.79
C GLY A 95 -23.97 1.37 5.29
N PRO A 96 -25.07 1.54 6.04
CA PRO A 96 -25.04 1.52 7.50
C PRO A 96 -24.52 0.14 7.99
N VAL A 97 -23.77 0.15 9.08
CA VAL A 97 -23.14 -1.09 9.58
C VAL A 97 -24.15 -2.20 9.89
N TRP A 98 -25.35 -1.83 10.33
CA TRP A 98 -26.42 -2.78 10.67
C TRP A 98 -27.16 -3.37 9.45
N GLU A 99 -26.90 -2.86 8.24
CA GLU A 99 -27.42 -3.37 6.96
C GLU A 99 -26.32 -4.04 6.13
N SER A 100 -25.06 -3.96 6.57
CA SER A 100 -23.93 -4.53 5.83
C SER A 100 -23.97 -6.05 5.83
N ASP A 101 -23.70 -6.66 4.67
CA ASP A 101 -23.44 -8.10 4.59
C ASP A 101 -22.19 -8.47 5.41
N PRO A 102 -22.31 -9.32 6.44
CA PRO A 102 -21.19 -9.70 7.29
C PRO A 102 -20.05 -10.38 6.52
N ALA A 103 -20.35 -11.16 5.48
CA ALA A 103 -19.33 -11.88 4.71
C ALA A 103 -18.53 -10.88 3.84
N LEU A 104 -19.20 -9.94 3.20
CA LEU A 104 -18.52 -8.88 2.46
C LEU A 104 -17.72 -7.95 3.37
N TRP A 105 -18.25 -7.66 4.56
CA TRP A 105 -17.55 -6.87 5.56
C TRP A 105 -16.26 -7.59 6.02
N GLN A 106 -16.37 -8.89 6.37
CA GLN A 106 -15.23 -9.70 6.77
C GLN A 106 -14.19 -9.83 5.65
N ARG A 107 -14.62 -9.97 4.39
CA ARG A 107 -13.72 -10.02 3.24
C ARG A 107 -12.78 -8.80 3.16
N VAL A 108 -13.26 -7.61 3.57
CA VAL A 108 -12.40 -6.41 3.62
C VAL A 108 -11.32 -6.56 4.69
N MET A 109 -11.66 -7.11 5.85
CA MET A 109 -10.68 -7.38 6.91
C MET A 109 -9.66 -8.43 6.46
N ASP A 110 -10.11 -9.49 5.83
CA ASP A 110 -9.23 -10.56 5.33
C ASP A 110 -8.21 -10.03 4.30
N VAL A 111 -8.66 -9.17 3.38
CA VAL A 111 -7.78 -8.60 2.35
C VAL A 111 -6.91 -7.48 2.92
N ASN A 112 -7.54 -6.45 3.52
CA ASN A 112 -6.81 -5.21 3.85
C ASN A 112 -5.91 -5.36 5.07
N LEU A 113 -6.36 -6.09 6.10
CA LEU A 113 -5.58 -6.34 7.33
C LEU A 113 -4.88 -7.70 7.27
N GLY A 114 -5.62 -8.77 7.03
CA GLY A 114 -5.07 -10.13 6.97
C GLY A 114 -3.98 -10.25 5.89
N GLY A 115 -4.25 -9.73 4.69
CA GLY A 115 -3.28 -9.71 3.59
C GLY A 115 -2.03 -8.88 3.89
N THR A 116 -2.18 -7.72 4.55
CA THR A 116 -1.05 -6.92 5.03
C THR A 116 -0.20 -7.71 6.02
N LEU A 117 -0.83 -8.35 7.01
CA LEU A 117 -0.14 -9.18 8.01
C LEU A 117 0.56 -10.37 7.36
N ALA A 118 -0.08 -11.06 6.43
CA ALA A 118 0.49 -12.20 5.71
C ALA A 118 1.72 -11.80 4.89
N ALA A 119 1.67 -10.69 4.17
CA ALA A 119 2.81 -10.17 3.43
C ALA A 119 3.97 -9.76 4.37
N CYS A 120 3.68 -9.11 5.50
CA CYS A 120 4.70 -8.81 6.52
C CYS A 120 5.36 -10.09 7.05
N ARG A 121 4.58 -11.11 7.40
CA ARG A 121 5.09 -12.41 7.87
C ARG A 121 5.97 -13.11 6.85
N ALA A 122 5.64 -12.99 5.57
CA ALA A 122 6.43 -13.61 4.51
C ALA A 122 7.76 -12.88 4.23
N VAL A 123 7.79 -11.55 4.35
CA VAL A 123 8.94 -10.72 3.92
C VAL A 123 9.89 -10.37 5.08
N ILE A 124 9.36 -10.03 6.25
CA ILE A 124 10.16 -9.51 7.38
C ILE A 124 11.27 -10.46 7.84
N PRO A 125 11.08 -11.79 7.95
CA PRO A 125 12.18 -12.68 8.36
C PRO A 125 13.44 -12.51 7.52
N GLY A 126 13.30 -12.43 6.19
CA GLY A 126 14.46 -12.19 5.31
C GLY A 126 15.03 -10.76 5.44
N MET A 127 14.27 -9.76 5.84
CA MET A 127 14.79 -8.43 6.16
C MET A 127 15.61 -8.48 7.46
N ILE A 128 15.14 -9.19 8.49
CA ILE A 128 15.85 -9.39 9.77
C ILE A 128 17.18 -10.08 9.54
N GLU A 129 17.21 -11.15 8.75
CA GLU A 129 18.46 -11.86 8.40
C GLU A 129 19.49 -10.94 7.72
N ARG A 130 19.05 -9.94 6.97
CA ARG A 130 19.91 -8.96 6.30
C ARG A 130 20.21 -7.71 7.14
N GLY A 131 19.55 -7.55 8.30
CA GLY A 131 19.71 -6.40 9.21
C GLY A 131 19.26 -5.07 8.57
N ARG A 132 18.29 -5.09 7.65
CA ARG A 132 17.74 -3.87 7.02
C ARG A 132 16.45 -4.15 6.29
N GLY A 133 15.58 -3.15 6.24
CA GLY A 133 14.35 -3.22 5.45
C GLY A 133 13.41 -2.05 5.71
N ARG A 134 12.36 -1.98 4.89
CA ARG A 134 11.25 -1.03 5.08
C ARG A 134 9.92 -1.66 4.75
N VAL A 135 8.93 -1.37 5.57
CA VAL A 135 7.53 -1.75 5.32
C VAL A 135 6.71 -0.48 5.16
N VAL A 136 6.12 -0.27 4.00
CA VAL A 136 5.22 0.86 3.74
C VAL A 136 3.83 0.30 3.48
N THR A 137 2.89 0.58 4.38
CA THR A 137 1.50 0.13 4.24
C THR A 137 0.62 1.29 3.76
N ILE A 138 -0.04 1.09 2.61
CA ILE A 138 -0.97 2.09 2.07
C ILE A 138 -2.23 2.14 2.93
N SER A 139 -2.36 3.24 3.63
CA SER A 139 -3.48 3.56 4.53
C SER A 139 -4.44 4.57 3.89
N SER A 140 -5.29 5.18 4.70
CA SER A 140 -6.28 6.15 4.28
C SER A 140 -6.67 7.06 5.45
N HIS A 141 -7.08 8.28 5.15
CA HIS A 141 -7.77 9.14 6.12
C HIS A 141 -9.01 8.48 6.73
N ALA A 142 -9.66 7.55 6.02
CA ALA A 142 -10.76 6.78 6.55
C ALA A 142 -10.40 5.98 7.82
N GLY A 143 -9.11 5.67 8.05
CA GLY A 143 -8.62 5.05 9.29
C GLY A 143 -8.45 6.02 10.47
N HIS A 144 -8.53 7.34 10.24
CA HIS A 144 -8.40 8.39 11.26
C HIS A 144 -9.65 9.25 11.40
N THR A 145 -10.34 9.53 10.30
CA THR A 145 -11.49 10.41 10.26
C THR A 145 -12.80 9.65 10.12
N ARG A 146 -13.91 10.31 10.44
CA ARG A 146 -15.24 9.71 10.34
C ARG A 146 -15.70 9.66 8.88
N TRP A 147 -15.79 8.44 8.35
CA TRP A 147 -16.34 8.18 7.02
C TRP A 147 -17.56 7.28 7.15
N PRO A 148 -18.78 7.84 7.11
CA PRO A 148 -20.00 7.06 7.20
C PRO A 148 -20.18 6.18 5.96
N TYR A 149 -20.86 5.04 6.14
CA TYR A 149 -21.26 4.10 5.09
C TYR A 149 -20.13 3.27 4.46
N VAL A 150 -18.90 3.34 4.96
CA VAL A 150 -17.74 2.53 4.54
C VAL A 150 -17.02 1.92 5.75
N SER A 151 -17.80 1.40 6.69
CA SER A 151 -17.28 0.95 8.00
C SER A 151 -16.20 -0.13 7.90
N ALA A 152 -16.36 -1.13 7.05
CA ALA A 152 -15.37 -2.19 6.85
C ALA A 152 -14.01 -1.61 6.41
N TYR A 153 -14.04 -0.73 5.42
CA TYR A 153 -12.84 -0.06 4.93
C TYR A 153 -12.18 0.79 6.02
N SER A 154 -12.96 1.65 6.69
CA SER A 154 -12.45 2.53 7.75
C SER A 154 -11.82 1.74 8.89
N VAL A 155 -12.48 0.69 9.38
CA VAL A 155 -11.95 -0.17 10.44
C VAL A 155 -10.68 -0.87 9.96
N SER A 156 -10.65 -1.41 8.74
CA SER A 156 -9.45 -2.06 8.20
C SER A 156 -8.26 -1.10 8.13
N LYS A 157 -8.48 0.16 7.72
CA LYS A 157 -7.41 1.17 7.62
C LYS A 157 -6.95 1.68 8.99
N ALA A 158 -7.83 1.77 9.98
CA ALA A 158 -7.45 2.02 11.37
C ALA A 158 -6.61 0.85 11.95
N ALA A 159 -7.00 -0.38 11.64
CA ALA A 159 -6.28 -1.56 12.09
C ALA A 159 -4.87 -1.68 11.50
N VAL A 160 -4.67 -1.38 10.21
CA VAL A 160 -3.32 -1.39 9.61
C VAL A 160 -2.45 -0.24 10.14
N ASN A 161 -3.03 0.91 10.51
CA ASN A 161 -2.29 1.97 11.19
C ASN A 161 -1.75 1.45 12.52
N LYS A 162 -2.60 0.81 13.32
CA LYS A 162 -2.19 0.25 14.61
C LYS A 162 -1.19 -0.90 14.47
N LEU A 163 -1.36 -1.76 13.48
CA LEU A 163 -0.38 -2.79 13.14
C LEU A 163 0.99 -2.18 12.82
N THR A 164 1.02 -1.11 12.03
CA THR A 164 2.26 -0.41 11.65
C THR A 164 2.99 0.18 12.87
N GLU A 165 2.25 0.79 13.81
CA GLU A 165 2.83 1.31 15.06
C GLU A 165 3.51 0.20 15.88
N ASN A 166 2.87 -0.97 16.00
CA ASN A 166 3.44 -2.11 16.72
C ASN A 166 4.67 -2.68 15.98
N LEU A 167 4.56 -2.89 14.67
CA LEU A 167 5.67 -3.38 13.85
C LEU A 167 6.91 -2.47 13.97
N ALA A 168 6.72 -1.16 14.00
CA ALA A 168 7.83 -0.22 14.11
C ALA A 168 8.66 -0.42 15.39
N ILE A 169 7.99 -0.69 16.52
CA ILE A 169 8.66 -0.96 17.79
C ILE A 169 9.33 -2.35 17.77
N GLU A 170 8.64 -3.36 17.26
CA GLU A 170 9.13 -4.73 17.18
C GLU A 170 10.36 -4.85 16.23
N LEU A 171 10.40 -4.02 15.19
CA LEU A 171 11.43 -4.04 14.15
C LEU A 171 12.62 -3.11 14.43
N LEU A 172 12.50 -2.21 15.41
CA LEU A 172 13.57 -1.27 15.78
C LEU A 172 14.93 -1.95 16.05
N PRO A 173 15.01 -3.09 16.78
CA PRO A 173 16.28 -3.78 17.01
C PRO A 173 16.93 -4.38 15.74
N HIS A 174 16.25 -4.35 14.61
CA HIS A 174 16.67 -4.97 13.36
C HIS A 174 16.97 -3.97 12.23
N ASP A 175 16.99 -2.66 12.54
CA ASP A 175 17.16 -1.57 11.55
C ASP A 175 16.11 -1.64 10.41
N ILE A 176 14.88 -1.98 10.75
CA ILE A 176 13.75 -2.05 9.82
C ILE A 176 12.72 -1.00 10.20
N ALA A 177 12.41 -0.10 9.27
CA ALA A 177 11.41 0.93 9.46
C ALA A 177 10.03 0.48 8.94
N ALA A 178 8.95 0.93 9.61
CA ALA A 178 7.58 0.66 9.21
C ALA A 178 6.75 1.95 9.19
N PHE A 179 5.95 2.15 8.12
CA PHE A 179 5.15 3.36 7.92
C PHE A 179 3.73 3.01 7.47
N ALA A 180 2.74 3.76 7.96
CA ALA A 180 1.43 3.85 7.36
C ALA A 180 1.37 5.11 6.50
N TYR A 181 1.00 4.98 5.22
CA TYR A 181 1.04 6.10 4.28
C TYR A 181 -0.31 6.35 3.63
N HIS A 182 -0.81 7.59 3.71
CA HIS A 182 -2.00 8.05 3.00
C HIS A 182 -1.62 8.84 1.74
N PRO A 183 -1.94 8.33 0.55
CA PRO A 183 -1.57 8.96 -0.71
C PRO A 183 -2.51 10.11 -1.14
N GLY A 184 -3.50 10.48 -0.34
CA GLY A 184 -4.58 11.38 -0.73
C GLY A 184 -5.75 10.66 -1.40
N LEU A 185 -6.75 11.42 -1.80
CA LEU A 185 -7.76 10.94 -2.75
C LEU A 185 -7.14 10.97 -4.14
N LEU A 186 -7.07 9.81 -4.80
CA LEU A 186 -6.49 9.69 -6.13
C LEU A 186 -7.57 9.33 -7.16
N ASP A 187 -7.44 9.83 -8.37
CA ASP A 187 -8.34 9.46 -9.48
C ASP A 187 -7.94 8.15 -10.16
N VAL A 188 -7.47 7.20 -9.33
CA VAL A 188 -7.08 5.85 -9.75
C VAL A 188 -7.49 4.83 -8.69
N GLY A 189 -7.69 3.58 -9.09
CA GLY A 189 -8.02 2.48 -8.16
C GLY A 189 -9.31 2.73 -7.38
N ILE A 190 -9.26 2.60 -6.05
CA ILE A 190 -10.43 2.73 -5.16
C ILE A 190 -11.05 4.14 -5.21
N GLY A 191 -10.28 5.17 -5.48
CA GLY A 191 -10.76 6.56 -5.55
C GLY A 191 -11.19 7.01 -6.94
N ALA A 192 -11.06 6.16 -7.97
CA ALA A 192 -11.51 6.48 -9.32
C ALA A 192 -13.00 6.73 -9.40
N ALA A 193 -13.43 7.47 -10.43
CA ALA A 193 -14.86 7.62 -10.70
C ALA A 193 -15.49 6.25 -10.96
N PRO A 194 -16.72 6.00 -10.46
CA PRO A 194 -17.44 4.78 -10.77
C PRO A 194 -17.66 4.67 -12.29
N THR A 195 -17.42 3.50 -12.84
CA THR A 195 -17.61 3.21 -14.26
C THR A 195 -19.03 2.78 -14.59
N GLU A 196 -19.82 2.42 -13.57
CA GLU A 196 -21.18 1.92 -13.72
C GLU A 196 -22.12 2.62 -12.72
N GLU A 197 -23.37 2.82 -13.12
CA GLU A 197 -24.41 3.28 -12.22
C GLU A 197 -24.80 2.16 -11.25
N THR A 198 -25.07 2.54 -10.00
CA THR A 198 -25.46 1.62 -8.95
C THR A 198 -26.87 1.90 -8.44
N GLU A 199 -27.62 0.85 -8.16
CA GLU A 199 -28.92 0.97 -7.50
C GLU A 199 -28.82 1.16 -5.99
N ASN A 200 -27.66 0.84 -5.39
CA ASN A 200 -27.40 1.02 -3.95
C ASN A 200 -27.43 2.51 -3.57
N PRO A 201 -28.41 2.97 -2.77
CA PRO A 201 -28.53 4.38 -2.41
C PRO A 201 -27.36 4.89 -1.56
N TRP A 202 -26.72 4.01 -0.80
CA TRP A 202 -25.57 4.35 0.02
C TRP A 202 -24.31 4.52 -0.83
N GLN A 203 -24.14 3.66 -1.84
CA GLN A 203 -23.05 3.83 -2.82
C GLN A 203 -23.20 5.15 -3.56
N ARG A 204 -24.41 5.50 -4.03
CA ARG A 204 -24.65 6.80 -4.66
C ARG A 204 -24.29 7.99 -3.77
N ARG A 205 -24.47 7.87 -2.45
CA ARG A 205 -24.04 8.94 -1.50
C ARG A 205 -22.52 9.05 -1.46
N VAL A 206 -21.81 7.93 -1.37
CA VAL A 206 -20.33 7.92 -1.39
C VAL A 206 -19.80 8.45 -2.70
N ASP A 207 -20.36 8.03 -3.83
CA ASP A 207 -19.96 8.48 -5.18
C ASP A 207 -20.23 9.99 -5.37
N SER A 208 -21.37 10.47 -4.88
CA SER A 208 -21.72 11.90 -4.91
C SER A 208 -20.74 12.73 -4.08
N TRP A 209 -20.33 12.21 -2.91
CA TRP A 209 -19.32 12.87 -2.08
C TRP A 209 -17.96 12.89 -2.78
N LEU A 210 -17.50 11.76 -3.35
CA LEU A 210 -16.25 11.68 -4.12
C LEU A 210 -16.27 12.65 -5.31
N ALA A 211 -17.39 12.71 -6.06
CA ALA A 211 -17.55 13.66 -7.14
C ALA A 211 -17.49 15.12 -6.67
N ALA A 212 -18.04 15.44 -5.49
CA ALA A 212 -17.92 16.75 -4.89
C ALA A 212 -16.47 17.09 -4.51
N GLN A 213 -15.72 16.14 -3.92
CA GLN A 213 -14.28 16.33 -3.63
C GLN A 213 -13.48 16.59 -4.92
N ARG A 214 -13.78 15.85 -6.00
CA ARG A 214 -13.12 16.05 -7.30
C ARG A 214 -13.39 17.44 -7.87
N ARG A 215 -14.67 17.89 -7.87
CA ARG A 215 -15.03 19.25 -8.30
C ARG A 215 -14.39 20.35 -7.46
N ALA A 216 -14.16 20.09 -6.19
CA ALA A 216 -13.51 21.01 -5.26
C ALA A 216 -11.96 20.99 -5.36
N GLY A 217 -11.37 20.22 -6.28
CA GLY A 217 -9.93 20.13 -6.45
C GLY A 217 -9.19 19.45 -5.28
N ARG A 218 -9.86 18.60 -4.51
CA ARG A 218 -9.29 17.93 -3.32
C ARG A 218 -8.70 16.57 -3.61
N TYR A 219 -8.56 16.21 -4.88
CA TYR A 219 -7.83 15.02 -5.29
C TYR A 219 -6.35 15.37 -5.39
N ALA A 220 -5.53 14.52 -4.80
CA ALA A 220 -4.08 14.64 -4.94
C ALA A 220 -3.65 14.33 -6.37
N ALA A 221 -2.69 15.08 -6.89
CA ALA A 221 -2.03 14.67 -8.11
C ALA A 221 -1.18 13.42 -7.86
N LEU A 222 -1.21 12.49 -8.78
CA LEU A 222 -0.47 11.23 -8.64
C LEU A 222 1.04 11.44 -8.41
N PRO A 223 1.73 12.40 -9.07
CA PRO A 223 3.13 12.70 -8.76
C PRO A 223 3.37 13.15 -7.32
N ASP A 224 2.46 13.93 -6.72
CA ASP A 224 2.60 14.39 -5.34
C ASP A 224 2.45 13.21 -4.36
N ALA A 225 1.46 12.35 -4.61
CA ALA A 225 1.27 11.12 -3.85
C ALA A 225 2.47 10.17 -3.93
N LEU A 226 3.13 10.10 -5.09
CA LEU A 226 4.34 9.29 -5.29
C LEU A 226 5.58 9.93 -4.67
N GLY A 227 5.65 11.26 -4.59
CA GLY A 227 6.81 11.98 -4.08
C GLY A 227 7.23 11.53 -2.68
N ASN A 228 6.35 11.67 -1.70
CA ASN A 228 6.63 11.21 -0.34
C ASN A 228 6.76 9.69 -0.24
N LEU A 229 5.95 8.92 -0.99
CA LEU A 229 6.05 7.47 -1.00
C LEU A 229 7.43 6.97 -1.45
N LEU A 230 8.00 7.55 -2.49
CA LEU A 230 9.36 7.22 -2.97
C LEU A 230 10.44 7.61 -1.96
N ARG A 231 10.25 8.68 -1.19
CA ARG A 231 11.16 9.07 -0.09
C ARG A 231 11.12 8.06 1.05
N LEU A 232 9.93 7.55 1.41
CA LEU A 232 9.78 6.45 2.39
C LEU A 232 10.47 5.18 1.88
N ILE A 233 10.24 4.79 0.63
CA ILE A 233 10.89 3.64 -0.01
C ILE A 233 12.41 3.84 -0.01
N GLY A 234 12.90 5.04 -0.30
CA GLY A 234 14.31 5.40 -0.38
C GLY A 234 15.04 5.49 0.95
N GLY A 235 14.33 5.56 2.08
CA GLY A 235 14.91 5.65 3.42
C GLY A 235 15.21 7.06 3.91
N GLU A 236 14.71 8.08 3.24
CA GLU A 236 14.91 9.47 3.64
C GLU A 236 14.14 9.86 4.92
N ALA A 237 13.24 8.99 5.37
CA ALA A 237 12.38 9.25 6.52
C ALA A 237 12.39 8.11 7.56
N ASP A 238 13.45 7.29 7.64
CA ASP A 238 13.52 6.15 8.55
C ASP A 238 13.39 6.57 10.02
N ALA A 239 13.82 7.78 10.38
CA ALA A 239 13.62 8.38 11.72
C ALA A 239 12.14 8.59 12.09
N LEU A 240 11.22 8.54 11.13
CA LEU A 240 9.77 8.68 11.34
C LEU A 240 9.06 7.32 11.46
N THR A 241 9.80 6.22 11.67
CA THR A 241 9.20 4.87 11.80
C THR A 241 8.05 4.86 12.81
N GLY A 242 7.00 4.11 12.51
CA GLY A 242 5.78 4.02 13.32
C GLY A 242 4.72 5.09 13.03
N ARG A 243 5.04 6.11 12.26
CA ARG A 243 4.10 7.20 11.99
C ARG A 243 3.12 6.88 10.87
N TYR A 244 1.93 7.47 11.00
CA TYR A 244 1.02 7.67 9.89
C TYR A 244 1.42 8.98 9.19
N LEU A 245 1.76 8.86 7.91
CA LEU A 245 2.27 9.95 7.08
C LEU A 245 1.37 10.15 5.86
N THR A 246 1.33 11.36 5.35
CA THR A 246 0.49 11.74 4.22
C THR A 246 1.31 12.32 3.06
N TYR A 247 0.70 12.45 1.91
CA TYR A 247 1.33 13.08 0.75
C TYR A 247 1.58 14.59 0.96
N GLU A 248 0.87 15.22 1.92
CA GLU A 248 0.98 16.65 2.24
C GLU A 248 2.09 16.95 3.27
N ASP A 249 2.64 15.92 3.93
CA ASP A 249 3.64 16.12 4.98
C ASP A 249 4.97 16.60 4.41
N ASP A 250 5.57 17.60 5.04
CA ASP A 250 6.97 17.94 4.83
C ASP A 250 7.86 16.95 5.60
N LEU A 251 8.21 15.83 4.94
CA LEU A 251 9.02 14.78 5.56
C LEU A 251 10.39 15.29 6.01
N ALA A 252 10.99 16.27 5.32
CA ALA A 252 12.29 16.82 5.71
C ALA A 252 12.19 17.60 7.03
N ALA A 253 11.16 18.43 7.15
CA ALA A 253 10.91 19.16 8.40
C ALA A 253 10.57 18.22 9.56
N LEU A 254 9.78 17.16 9.29
CA LEU A 254 9.44 16.16 10.30
C LEU A 254 10.67 15.37 10.78
N VAL A 255 11.56 14.97 9.86
CA VAL A 255 12.83 14.29 10.20
C VAL A 255 13.72 15.22 11.02
N ALA A 256 13.90 16.46 10.60
CA ALA A 256 14.70 17.44 11.33
C ALA A 256 14.18 17.69 12.76
N ALA A 257 12.88 17.57 12.99
CA ALA A 257 12.26 17.69 14.31
C ALA A 257 12.44 16.47 15.23
N THR A 258 12.93 15.33 14.70
CA THR A 258 13.23 14.12 15.51
C THR A 258 14.66 14.11 16.04
N ASP A 259 15.56 14.90 15.47
CA ASP A 259 16.93 15.03 15.95
C ASP A 259 16.94 15.86 17.26
N PRO A 260 17.29 15.30 18.43
CA PRO A 260 17.45 16.10 19.64
C PRO A 260 18.69 16.98 19.45
N ALA A 261 18.51 18.30 19.55
CA ALA A 261 19.60 19.28 19.57
C ALA A 261 20.58 19.02 20.72
#